data_deff89f4c60f2bae2fd9e6c6e9690aa0
#
_entry.id   deff89f4c60f2bae2fd9e6c6e9690aa0
#
_cell.length_a   1.000
_cell.length_b   1.000
_cell.length_c   1.000
_cell.angle_alpha   90.00
_cell.angle_beta   90.00
_cell.angle_gamma   90.00
#
_symmetry.space_group_name_H-M   'P 1'
#
loop_
_entity.id
_entity.type
_entity.pdbx_description
1 polymer ?
#
loop_
_entity_poly.entity_id
_entity_poly.type
_entity_poly.pdbx_seq_one_letter_code
_entity_poly.pdbx_strand_id
1 'polypeptide(L)'
;MLVSHEDTNDVLQMVLVKVWNGLQNFREDSKLYTWMYRIATNETLTFIEKEKKRAIVSLDQDSDTFGDKVKADAHFDENQLIWRLQLAIKSLPEKQQLVFNLRYYDEMPYHQMSELLDTSEGALKASYHHAAKKIEEFIKSY
;
A
#
# COMPACT_ATOMS: atom_id res chain seq x y z
N MET A 1 -1.20 -2.58 2.37
CA MET A 1 -1.36 -1.14 2.63
C MET A 1 -2.56 -0.86 3.53
N LEU A 2 -3.72 -1.37 3.23
CA LEU A 2 -4.89 -1.27 4.10
C LEU A 2 -4.79 -2.31 5.24
N VAL A 3 -5.32 -1.95 6.41
CA VAL A 3 -5.15 -2.75 7.64
C VAL A 3 -6.39 -3.60 7.92
N SER A 4 -7.57 -3.11 7.52
CA SER A 4 -8.86 -3.74 7.80
C SER A 4 -9.45 -4.36 6.53
N HIS A 5 -10.13 -5.49 6.68
CA HIS A 5 -10.90 -6.11 5.59
C HIS A 5 -12.04 -5.19 5.12
N GLU A 6 -12.65 -4.46 6.04
CA GLU A 6 -13.73 -3.51 5.74
C GLU A 6 -13.22 -2.39 4.85
N ASP A 7 -12.10 -1.74 5.23
CA ASP A 7 -11.47 -0.70 4.42
C ASP A 7 -11.06 -1.22 3.03
N THR A 8 -10.56 -2.46 2.97
CA THR A 8 -10.16 -3.10 1.71
C THR A 8 -11.37 -3.31 0.80
N ASN A 9 -12.50 -3.77 1.35
CA ASN A 9 -13.73 -3.95 0.59
C ASN A 9 -14.29 -2.63 0.08
N ASP A 10 -14.27 -1.58 0.90
CA ASP A 10 -14.73 -0.25 0.51
C ASP A 10 -13.90 0.33 -0.65
N VAL A 11 -12.57 0.25 -0.55
CA VAL A 11 -11.68 0.68 -1.63
C VAL A 11 -11.88 -0.18 -2.88
N LEU A 12 -12.03 -1.49 -2.75
CA LEU A 12 -12.28 -2.39 -3.87
C LEU A 12 -13.57 -2.03 -4.61
N GLN A 13 -14.65 -1.74 -3.89
CA GLN A 13 -15.91 -1.31 -4.50
C GLN A 13 -15.74 -0.01 -5.27
N MET A 14 -15.04 1.00 -4.70
CA MET A 14 -14.76 2.25 -5.41
C MET A 14 -13.92 2.02 -6.66
N VAL A 15 -12.91 1.15 -6.61
CA VAL A 15 -12.08 0.78 -7.76
C VAL A 15 -12.95 0.14 -8.85
N LEU A 16 -13.79 -0.83 -8.51
CA LEU A 16 -14.65 -1.51 -9.48
C LEU A 16 -15.62 -0.56 -10.17
N VAL A 17 -16.23 0.37 -9.43
CA VAL A 17 -17.10 1.40 -10.01
C VAL A 17 -16.34 2.31 -10.96
N LYS A 18 -15.12 2.75 -10.59
CA LYS A 18 -14.29 3.59 -11.46
C LYS A 18 -13.81 2.85 -12.70
N VAL A 19 -13.43 1.58 -12.56
CA VAL A 19 -13.07 0.73 -13.71
C VAL A 19 -14.27 0.61 -14.65
N TRP A 20 -15.45 0.27 -14.13
CA TRP A 20 -16.67 0.14 -14.94
C TRP A 20 -17.00 1.42 -15.72
N ASN A 21 -17.01 2.55 -15.03
CA ASN A 21 -17.33 3.84 -15.66
C ASN A 21 -16.24 4.30 -16.64
N GLY A 22 -14.97 3.95 -16.38
CA GLY A 22 -13.85 4.33 -17.22
C GLY A 22 -13.63 3.41 -18.44
N LEU A 23 -14.17 2.19 -18.42
CA LEU A 23 -13.89 1.19 -19.44
C LEU A 23 -14.33 1.63 -20.85
N GLN A 24 -15.45 2.34 -20.95
CA GLN A 24 -15.94 2.86 -22.22
C GLN A 24 -15.02 3.93 -22.85
N ASN A 25 -14.21 4.61 -22.03
CA ASN A 25 -13.26 5.64 -22.45
C ASN A 25 -11.81 5.15 -22.44
N PHE A 26 -11.59 3.86 -22.22
CA PHE A 26 -10.26 3.28 -22.25
C PHE A 26 -9.69 3.31 -23.66
N ARG A 27 -8.58 4.05 -23.87
CA ARG A 27 -8.00 4.35 -25.19
C ARG A 27 -6.95 3.33 -25.65
N GLU A 28 -6.71 2.26 -24.89
CA GLU A 28 -5.65 1.29 -25.19
C GLU A 28 -4.22 1.86 -25.27
N ASP A 29 -4.01 3.08 -24.76
CA ASP A 29 -2.67 3.72 -24.69
C ASP A 29 -1.71 2.98 -23.72
N SER A 30 -2.25 2.12 -22.89
CA SER A 30 -1.53 1.21 -21.99
C SER A 30 -2.24 -0.14 -21.92
N LYS A 31 -1.57 -1.17 -21.40
CA LYS A 31 -2.23 -2.44 -21.12
C LYS A 31 -3.39 -2.23 -20.14
N LEU A 32 -4.53 -2.88 -20.36
CA LEU A 32 -5.70 -2.82 -19.49
C LEU A 32 -5.34 -3.06 -18.01
N TYR A 33 -4.49 -4.06 -17.76
CA TYR A 33 -3.96 -4.38 -16.42
C TYR A 33 -3.27 -3.17 -15.78
N THR A 34 -2.36 -2.49 -16.49
CA THR A 34 -1.65 -1.31 -15.99
C THR A 34 -2.60 -0.16 -15.67
N TRP A 35 -3.61 0.04 -16.52
CA TRP A 35 -4.64 1.06 -16.31
C TRP A 35 -5.49 0.77 -15.07
N MET A 36 -5.95 -0.49 -14.90
CA MET A 36 -6.69 -0.90 -13.71
C MET A 36 -5.86 -0.76 -12.42
N TYR A 37 -4.60 -1.16 -12.48
CA TYR A 37 -3.67 -1.04 -11.35
C TYR A 37 -3.45 0.43 -10.94
N ARG A 38 -3.37 1.34 -11.91
CA ARG A 38 -3.27 2.78 -11.66
C ARG A 38 -4.50 3.30 -10.92
N ILE A 39 -5.70 2.89 -11.32
CA ILE A 39 -6.94 3.23 -10.62
C ILE A 39 -6.89 2.71 -9.19
N ALA A 40 -6.58 1.44 -8.98
CA ALA A 40 -6.52 0.82 -7.66
C ALA A 40 -5.50 1.50 -6.75
N THR A 41 -4.30 1.78 -7.25
CA THR A 41 -3.24 2.47 -6.50
C THR A 41 -3.66 3.87 -6.07
N ASN A 42 -4.24 4.65 -6.99
CA ASN A 42 -4.68 6.01 -6.69
C ASN A 42 -5.82 6.04 -5.67
N GLU A 43 -6.79 5.12 -5.77
CA GLU A 43 -7.88 5.04 -4.80
C GLU A 43 -7.37 4.64 -3.42
N THR A 44 -6.47 3.66 -3.36
CA THR A 44 -5.87 3.22 -2.09
C THR A 44 -5.10 4.35 -1.41
N LEU A 45 -4.26 5.09 -2.15
CA LEU A 45 -3.51 6.23 -1.60
C LEU A 45 -4.45 7.34 -1.14
N THR A 46 -5.47 7.68 -1.95
CA THR A 46 -6.47 8.68 -1.59
C THR A 46 -7.24 8.30 -0.32
N PHE A 47 -7.59 7.03 -0.19
CA PHE A 47 -8.26 6.51 1.01
C PHE A 47 -7.37 6.64 2.25
N ILE A 48 -6.11 6.21 2.17
CA ILE A 48 -5.14 6.32 3.27
C ILE A 48 -4.96 7.78 3.70
N GLU A 49 -4.82 8.71 2.75
CA GLU A 49 -4.70 10.15 3.06
C GLU A 49 -5.94 10.70 3.76
N LYS A 50 -7.14 10.29 3.35
CA LYS A 50 -8.41 10.68 4.00
C LYS A 50 -8.48 10.14 5.42
N GLU A 51 -8.14 8.89 5.64
CA GLU A 51 -8.14 8.29 6.97
C GLU A 51 -7.12 8.95 7.90
N LYS A 52 -5.95 9.30 7.41
CA LYS A 52 -4.97 10.07 8.19
C LYS A 52 -5.50 11.45 8.60
N LYS A 53 -6.14 12.16 7.67
CA LYS A 53 -6.74 13.48 7.99
C LYS A 53 -7.86 13.34 9.03
N ARG A 54 -8.70 12.30 8.94
CA ARG A 54 -9.73 12.01 9.94
C ARG A 54 -9.11 11.70 11.31
N ALA A 55 -8.06 10.87 11.34
CA ALA A 55 -7.36 10.54 12.58
C ALA A 55 -6.73 11.78 13.23
N ILE A 56 -6.17 12.72 12.47
CA ILE A 56 -5.61 13.97 12.99
C ILE A 56 -6.72 14.85 13.59
N VAL A 57 -7.89 14.95 12.94
CA VAL A 57 -9.03 15.72 13.44
C VAL A 57 -9.63 15.07 14.71
N SER A 58 -9.59 13.74 14.83
CA SER A 58 -10.07 13.04 16.03
C SER A 58 -9.07 13.03 17.19
N LEU A 59 -7.77 13.27 16.93
CA LEU A 59 -6.75 13.41 17.97
C LEU A 59 -6.89 14.70 18.80
N ASP A 60 -7.67 15.67 18.33
CA ASP A 60 -8.07 16.84 19.15
C ASP A 60 -9.15 16.46 20.20
N GLN A 61 -9.67 15.26 20.21
CA GLN A 61 -10.71 14.82 21.15
C GLN A 61 -10.38 13.56 21.96
N ASP A 62 -9.48 12.64 21.53
CA ASP A 62 -9.10 11.49 22.39
C ASP A 62 -7.77 10.87 21.89
N SER A 63 -6.75 10.95 22.71
CA SER A 63 -5.50 10.22 22.59
C SER A 63 -5.73 8.77 22.99
N ASP A 64 -5.81 7.83 22.06
CA ASP A 64 -5.43 6.40 22.31
C ASP A 64 -6.03 5.41 21.29
N THR A 65 -5.73 5.49 20.00
CA THR A 65 -6.31 4.44 19.12
C THR A 65 -5.41 3.93 18.00
N PHE A 66 -4.15 4.34 17.91
CA PHE A 66 -3.25 3.85 16.85
C PHE A 66 -2.59 2.50 17.17
N GLY A 67 -2.55 2.10 18.45
CA GLY A 67 -1.93 0.86 18.94
C GLY A 67 -2.83 -0.38 18.88
N ASP A 68 -4.14 -0.20 18.96
CA ASP A 68 -5.06 -1.34 19.19
C ASP A 68 -5.63 -1.99 17.93
N LYS A 69 -5.65 -1.31 16.79
CA LYS A 69 -6.14 -1.92 15.53
C LYS A 69 -5.22 -3.02 14.97
N VAL A 70 -3.97 -3.09 15.44
CA VAL A 70 -3.02 -4.13 15.03
C VAL A 70 -3.19 -5.42 15.85
N LYS A 71 -3.89 -5.37 16.99
CA LYS A 71 -4.10 -6.54 17.87
C LYS A 71 -5.29 -7.43 17.51
N ALA A 72 -6.18 -6.99 16.64
CA ALA A 72 -7.43 -7.72 16.37
C ALA A 72 -7.28 -8.89 15.40
N ASP A 73 -6.19 -9.00 14.65
CA ASP A 73 -5.91 -10.15 13.75
C ASP A 73 -4.87 -11.12 14.33
N ALA A 74 -4.81 -11.26 15.64
CA ALA A 74 -3.89 -12.17 16.36
C ALA A 74 -4.29 -13.66 16.23
N HIS A 75 -4.51 -14.13 15.00
CA HIS A 75 -4.63 -15.56 14.70
C HIS A 75 -3.42 -16.07 13.91
N PHE A 76 -2.27 -15.40 14.06
CA PHE A 76 -1.00 -15.80 13.46
C PHE A 76 -0.02 -16.29 14.53
N ASP A 77 -0.27 -17.48 15.07
CA ASP A 77 0.60 -18.10 16.07
C ASP A 77 1.73 -18.95 15.46
N GLU A 78 1.88 -18.99 14.12
CA GLU A 78 2.84 -19.92 13.51
C GLU A 78 4.09 -19.28 12.87
N ASN A 79 4.22 -17.93 12.77
CA ASN A 79 5.44 -17.40 12.20
C ASN A 79 5.78 -15.97 12.68
N GLN A 80 6.45 -15.88 13.84
CA GLN A 80 6.95 -14.61 14.39
C GLN A 80 7.72 -13.78 13.34
N LEU A 81 8.40 -14.43 12.40
CA LEU A 81 9.17 -13.76 11.35
C LEU A 81 8.24 -13.08 10.33
N ILE A 82 7.16 -13.75 9.89
CA ILE A 82 6.19 -13.18 8.97
C ILE A 82 5.50 -11.98 9.61
N TRP A 83 5.12 -12.11 10.88
CA TRP A 83 4.51 -11.01 11.62
C TRP A 83 5.44 -9.81 11.75
N ARG A 84 6.72 -10.04 12.10
CA ARG A 84 7.75 -8.99 12.14
C ARG A 84 7.96 -8.33 10.79
N LEU A 85 7.98 -9.10 9.71
CA LEU A 85 8.08 -8.58 8.34
C LEU A 85 6.89 -7.66 8.02
N GLN A 86 5.67 -8.05 8.37
CA GLN A 86 4.49 -7.22 8.13
C GLN A 86 4.53 -5.92 8.94
N LEU A 87 4.97 -5.97 10.19
CA LEU A 87 5.17 -4.76 11.00
C LEU A 87 6.25 -3.85 10.40
N ALA A 88 7.36 -4.42 9.94
CA ALA A 88 8.43 -3.68 9.29
C ALA A 88 7.92 -2.98 8.02
N ILE A 89 7.15 -3.68 7.18
CA ILE A 89 6.54 -3.10 5.97
C ILE A 89 5.57 -1.97 6.34
N LYS A 90 4.74 -2.15 7.36
CA LYS A 90 3.80 -1.12 7.84
C LYS A 90 4.51 0.14 8.39
N SER A 91 5.71 -0.01 8.92
CA SER A 91 6.51 1.12 9.42
C SER A 91 7.14 1.98 8.32
N LEU A 92 7.12 1.51 7.06
CA LEU A 92 7.67 2.25 5.93
C LEU A 92 6.80 3.45 5.56
N PRO A 93 7.41 4.54 5.04
CA PRO A 93 6.65 5.58 4.35
C PRO A 93 5.82 4.99 3.21
N GLU A 94 4.61 5.52 2.98
CA GLU A 94 3.63 4.96 2.03
C GLU A 94 4.20 4.67 0.64
N LYS A 95 4.97 5.62 0.09
CA LYS A 95 5.60 5.44 -1.23
C LYS A 95 6.62 4.29 -1.25
N GLN A 96 7.39 4.11 -0.16
CA GLN A 96 8.33 2.99 -0.03
C GLN A 96 7.59 1.67 0.16
N GLN A 97 6.52 1.68 0.95
CA GLN A 97 5.66 0.52 1.15
C GLN A 97 5.01 0.07 -0.17
N LEU A 98 4.49 1.01 -0.95
CA LEU A 98 3.91 0.73 -2.26
C LEU A 98 4.93 0.10 -3.22
N VAL A 99 6.10 0.72 -3.35
CA VAL A 99 7.19 0.21 -4.21
C VAL A 99 7.66 -1.17 -3.75
N PHE A 100 7.77 -1.37 -2.44
CA PHE A 100 8.14 -2.67 -1.89
C PHE A 100 7.10 -3.75 -2.21
N ASN A 101 5.81 -3.47 -1.99
CA ASN A 101 4.73 -4.42 -2.26
C ASN A 101 4.66 -4.79 -3.75
N LEU A 102 4.70 -3.81 -4.64
CA LEU A 102 4.66 -4.04 -6.09
C LEU A 102 5.86 -4.89 -6.56
N ARG A 103 7.04 -4.68 -5.98
CA ARG A 103 8.24 -5.41 -6.40
C ARG A 103 8.36 -6.78 -5.74
N TYR A 104 8.03 -6.89 -4.45
CA TYR A 104 8.25 -8.10 -3.66
C TYR A 104 7.10 -9.11 -3.81
N TYR A 105 5.84 -8.66 -3.64
CA TYR A 105 4.68 -9.55 -3.69
C TYR A 105 4.15 -9.76 -5.11
N ASP A 106 4.08 -8.67 -5.90
CA ASP A 106 3.53 -8.74 -7.25
C ASP A 106 4.61 -9.01 -8.31
N GLU A 107 5.88 -9.10 -7.90
CA GLU A 107 7.05 -9.33 -8.76
C GLU A 107 7.12 -8.39 -9.97
N MET A 108 6.47 -7.21 -9.87
CA MET A 108 6.32 -6.28 -10.97
C MET A 108 7.67 -5.76 -11.47
N PRO A 109 7.98 -5.82 -12.77
CA PRO A 109 9.21 -5.27 -13.33
C PRO A 109 9.27 -3.74 -13.19
N TYR A 110 10.46 -3.18 -12.99
CA TYR A 110 10.63 -1.73 -12.80
C TYR A 110 10.10 -0.87 -13.95
N HIS A 111 10.17 -1.33 -15.19
CA HIS A 111 9.60 -0.60 -16.33
C HIS A 111 8.07 -0.47 -16.23
N GLN A 112 7.37 -1.53 -15.78
CA GLN A 112 5.93 -1.49 -15.53
C GLN A 112 5.59 -0.60 -14.33
N MET A 113 6.38 -0.68 -13.27
CA MET A 113 6.23 0.21 -12.12
C MET A 113 6.45 1.67 -12.51
N SER A 114 7.41 1.94 -13.39
CA SER A 114 7.69 3.28 -13.92
C SER A 114 6.49 3.86 -14.67
N GLU A 115 5.86 3.06 -15.53
CA GLU A 115 4.62 3.43 -16.23
C GLU A 115 3.45 3.64 -15.27
N LEU A 116 3.34 2.77 -14.25
CA LEU A 116 2.25 2.80 -13.27
C LEU A 116 2.32 4.02 -12.36
N LEU A 117 3.52 4.33 -11.86
CA LEU A 117 3.73 5.32 -10.79
C LEU A 117 4.25 6.67 -11.33
N ASP A 118 4.44 6.79 -12.64
CA ASP A 118 5.05 7.97 -13.29
C ASP A 118 6.36 8.39 -12.60
N THR A 119 7.23 7.41 -12.35
CA THR A 119 8.47 7.54 -11.60
C THR A 119 9.58 6.79 -12.33
N SER A 120 10.78 7.36 -12.44
CA SER A 120 11.89 6.71 -13.15
C SER A 120 12.27 5.37 -12.49
N GLU A 121 12.71 4.42 -13.31
CA GLU A 121 13.17 3.11 -12.81
C GLU A 121 14.33 3.24 -11.80
N GLY A 122 15.22 4.21 -12.00
CA GLY A 122 16.32 4.48 -11.07
C GLY A 122 15.82 4.91 -9.70
N ALA A 123 14.83 5.80 -9.64
CA ALA A 123 14.20 6.23 -8.39
C ALA A 123 13.45 5.08 -7.71
N LEU A 124 12.78 4.21 -8.48
CA LEU A 124 12.10 3.03 -7.95
C LEU A 124 13.08 2.01 -7.37
N LYS A 125 14.20 1.76 -8.05
CA LYS A 125 15.28 0.89 -7.55
C LYS A 125 15.86 1.42 -6.24
N ALA A 126 16.14 2.72 -6.17
CA ALA A 126 16.59 3.37 -4.94
C ALA A 126 15.55 3.27 -3.81
N SER A 127 14.28 3.53 -4.11
CA SER A 127 13.18 3.42 -3.14
C SER A 127 13.02 2.00 -2.60
N TYR A 128 13.09 0.99 -3.47
CA TYR A 128 13.06 -0.41 -3.06
C TYR A 128 14.24 -0.78 -2.17
N HIS A 129 15.45 -0.36 -2.54
CA HIS A 129 16.66 -0.59 -1.75
C HIS A 129 16.55 0.02 -0.34
N HIS A 130 16.07 1.27 -0.25
CA HIS A 130 15.85 1.93 1.03
C HIS A 130 14.77 1.23 1.87
N ALA A 131 13.70 0.77 1.25
CA ALA A 131 12.65 0.00 1.92
C ALA A 131 13.21 -1.32 2.48
N ALA A 132 13.92 -2.09 1.66
CA ALA A 132 14.53 -3.35 2.06
C ALA A 132 15.51 -3.19 3.22
N LYS A 133 16.36 -2.14 3.18
CA LYS A 133 17.30 -1.83 4.26
C LYS A 133 16.58 -1.50 5.57
N LYS A 134 15.54 -0.68 5.54
CA LYS A 134 14.74 -0.36 6.74
C LYS A 134 14.05 -1.59 7.32
N ILE A 135 13.52 -2.47 6.47
CA ILE A 135 12.93 -3.74 6.90
C ILE A 135 13.98 -4.62 7.58
N GLU A 136 15.16 -4.75 6.98
CA GLU A 136 16.27 -5.51 7.55
C GLU A 136 16.69 -4.96 8.93
N GLU A 137 16.86 -3.64 9.04
CA GLU A 137 17.19 -2.96 10.30
C GLU A 137 16.09 -3.19 11.36
N PHE A 138 14.82 -3.09 10.98
CA PHE A 138 13.69 -3.35 11.87
C PHE A 138 13.69 -4.78 12.39
N ILE A 139 13.89 -5.78 11.53
CA ILE A 139 13.89 -7.18 11.90
C ILE A 139 15.10 -7.49 12.82
N LYS A 140 16.26 -6.87 12.61
CA LYS A 140 17.46 -7.06 13.45
C LYS A 140 17.33 -6.39 14.82
N SER A 141 16.48 -5.39 14.97
CA SER A 141 16.28 -4.69 16.25
C SER A 141 15.33 -5.42 17.22
N TYR A 142 14.69 -6.47 16.74
CA TYR A 142 13.82 -7.36 17.52
C TYR A 142 14.54 -8.67 17.90
#